data_022ccce34e516bb0b0b6d001039234ee
#
_entry.id   022ccce34e516bb0b0b6d001039234ee
#
_cell.length_a   1.000
_cell.length_b   1.000
_cell.length_c   1.000
_cell.angle_alpha   90.00
_cell.angle_beta   90.00
_cell.angle_gamma   90.00
#
_symmetry.space_group_name_H-M   'P 1'
#
loop_
_entity.id
_entity.type
_entity.pdbx_description
1 polymer ?
#
loop_
_entity_poly.entity_id
_entity_poly.type
_entity_poly.pdbx_seq_one_letter_code
_entity_poly.pdbx_strand_id
1 'polypeptide(L)'
;MVKRLFIIQNFSFILISLVLFSCVNKDSEKAKIKGETKNSRPNIIFIMADDHAEQAISAYGHPISQLAPTPNIDRIAQNGARFNHNFCTNSICGPSRAVILTGKFSHLNGFRMNGEKFDGSQPTLPKYLKKTGYQTAIAGKWHLNGEPQGFDYWNILKDQGNYYNPDFIQSNDTTRIEGYATDIITEMSLDWLQNKRDNEKPFFLMVHHKAPHRNWMPPLRYIRKYDSVNFPVPETYFSKHENQVAAQEQLQTIYEDMYEGHDLKMSVAKGSDSLRHNPWTTDFDRMNTSQREAWNRAYREKNDAFYDLNLSGRELAEWKFQRYMRDYMGTIAVVDEGVGKILDYLEENDLAENTIVVYTTDQGFYLGEKGFFDKRFMYEQSLAMPMLMQYPKAIEKGLEIDALTQNIDFAPTFLDFAEAPIPEDMQGKSLRPLLNKKIENGNFRNAIYYHYYDFPAFHMVKRQYGIRTHRYKLIHFYDDIDEWELYDLEKDPEEENNLYGKEKYTEIQQDLHEELKKLQDKYHVSAKEFETTPKEQVKNAYRNFGRLAGEDPDTYPQKKKISLD
;
A
#
# COMPACT_ATOMS: atom_id res chain seq x y z
N MET A 1 90.71 25.47 -36.78
CA MET A 1 91.17 25.53 -38.18
C MET A 1 89.94 25.36 -39.08
N VAL A 2 89.69 26.49 -39.71
CA VAL A 2 89.53 26.63 -41.15
C VAL A 2 88.19 26.04 -41.68
N LYS A 3 87.33 26.95 -41.92
CA LYS A 3 86.86 27.69 -43.09
C LYS A 3 85.80 26.93 -43.88
N ARG A 4 84.63 27.61 -44.01
CA ARG A 4 84.16 28.32 -45.24
C ARG A 4 83.54 27.33 -46.23
N LEU A 5 82.51 27.60 -46.96
CA LEU A 5 81.81 28.80 -47.49
C LEU A 5 80.66 28.36 -48.43
N PHE A 6 79.64 29.13 -48.46
CA PHE A 6 78.86 29.61 -49.64
C PHE A 6 77.80 28.69 -50.29
N ILE A 7 76.57 29.04 -50.24
CA ILE A 7 75.78 30.10 -50.98
C ILE A 7 75.06 29.57 -52.26
N ILE A 8 73.76 29.87 -52.27
CA ILE A 8 72.95 30.27 -53.47
C ILE A 8 72.33 29.10 -54.26
N GLN A 9 71.09 29.09 -54.40
CA GLN A 9 70.05 29.67 -55.20
C GLN A 9 68.89 28.70 -55.36
N ASN A 10 67.83 29.10 -55.00
CA ASN A 10 66.69 29.66 -55.69
C ASN A 10 65.68 28.70 -56.40
N PHE A 11 64.47 28.96 -55.95
CA PHE A 11 63.23 29.01 -56.73
C PHE A 11 62.66 27.75 -57.44
N SER A 12 61.39 27.64 -57.13
CA SER A 12 60.34 26.88 -57.84
C SER A 12 60.16 25.44 -57.48
N PHE A 13 59.19 25.24 -56.64
CA PHE A 13 58.00 24.46 -56.94
C PHE A 13 57.01 24.47 -55.71
N ILE A 14 56.29 25.58 -55.60
CA ILE A 14 54.98 25.62 -55.04
C ILE A 14 54.03 25.13 -56.13
N LEU A 15 53.49 23.92 -55.98
CA LEU A 15 52.22 23.49 -56.58
C LEU A 15 52.19 21.96 -56.75
N ILE A 16 52.23 21.16 -55.69
CA ILE A 16 51.72 19.78 -55.68
C ILE A 16 51.76 19.32 -54.17
N SER A 17 50.92 19.88 -53.31
CA SER A 17 50.68 19.35 -51.94
C SER A 17 49.29 19.70 -51.41
N LEU A 18 48.32 19.83 -52.31
CA LEU A 18 46.95 20.26 -51.96
C LEU A 18 45.87 19.28 -52.43
N VAL A 19 46.17 18.00 -52.65
CA VAL A 19 45.18 17.00 -53.09
C VAL A 19 45.20 15.70 -52.29
N LEU A 20 45.95 15.58 -51.22
CA LEU A 20 45.95 14.36 -50.40
C LEU A 20 45.44 14.56 -48.95
N PHE A 21 44.62 15.57 -48.67
CA PHE A 21 44.02 15.82 -47.34
C PHE A 21 42.49 15.86 -47.38
N SER A 22 41.84 15.07 -48.25
CA SER A 22 40.37 15.09 -48.35
C SER A 22 39.74 13.69 -48.34
N CYS A 23 40.36 12.68 -47.71
CA CYS A 23 39.76 11.34 -47.65
C CYS A 23 39.89 10.64 -46.28
N VAL A 24 40.03 11.34 -45.16
CA VAL A 24 40.10 10.69 -43.83
C VAL A 24 39.11 11.27 -42.81
N ASN A 25 38.08 11.98 -43.22
CA ASN A 25 37.08 12.49 -42.26
C ASN A 25 35.63 12.26 -42.71
N LYS A 26 35.30 11.09 -43.27
CA LYS A 26 33.91 10.75 -43.53
C LYS A 26 33.38 9.53 -42.78
N ASP A 27 34.23 8.80 -42.06
CA ASP A 27 33.79 7.65 -41.24
C ASP A 27 33.74 7.89 -39.74
N SER A 28 34.20 9.06 -39.22
CA SER A 28 34.08 9.41 -37.80
C SER A 28 32.84 10.25 -37.47
N GLU A 29 32.09 10.76 -38.45
CA GLU A 29 30.80 11.46 -38.18
C GLU A 29 29.58 10.55 -38.34
N LYS A 30 29.72 9.33 -38.83
CA LYS A 30 28.62 8.36 -38.85
C LYS A 30 28.52 7.47 -37.63
N ALA A 31 29.47 7.57 -36.69
CA ALA A 31 29.45 6.83 -35.44
C ALA A 31 28.89 7.65 -34.23
N LYS A 32 28.51 8.92 -34.46
CA LYS A 32 27.96 9.80 -33.38
C LYS A 32 26.47 10.16 -33.55
N ILE A 33 25.75 9.56 -34.51
CA ILE A 33 24.30 9.75 -34.67
C ILE A 33 23.61 8.37 -34.60
N LYS A 34 23.98 7.59 -33.59
CA LYS A 34 23.22 6.43 -33.15
C LYS A 34 23.14 6.45 -31.62
N GLY A 35 22.46 7.43 -31.08
CA GLY A 35 22.29 7.50 -29.67
C GLY A 35 21.67 8.81 -29.20
N GLU A 36 20.41 9.06 -29.51
CA GLU A 36 19.56 10.01 -28.79
C GLU A 36 18.18 10.09 -29.44
N THR A 37 17.42 8.98 -29.40
CA THR A 37 15.99 9.00 -29.20
C THR A 37 15.63 7.90 -28.20
N LYS A 38 16.37 7.80 -27.10
CA LYS A 38 15.84 7.14 -25.91
C LYS A 38 14.67 8.00 -25.47
N ASN A 39 13.49 7.41 -25.47
CA ASN A 39 12.25 8.01 -25.01
C ASN A 39 12.52 8.84 -23.74
N SER A 40 12.34 10.17 -23.79
CA SER A 40 12.65 11.08 -22.68
C SER A 40 11.75 10.88 -21.47
N ARG A 41 10.58 10.25 -21.69
CA ARG A 41 9.57 10.01 -20.64
C ARG A 41 9.98 8.82 -19.76
N PRO A 42 9.77 8.90 -18.44
CA PRO A 42 10.17 7.85 -17.51
C PRO A 42 9.34 6.57 -17.68
N ASN A 43 9.95 5.43 -17.39
CA ASN A 43 9.21 4.25 -17.02
C ASN A 43 8.62 4.44 -15.63
N ILE A 44 7.56 3.71 -15.31
CA ILE A 44 6.91 3.78 -13.99
C ILE A 44 6.69 2.36 -13.48
N ILE A 45 7.23 2.06 -12.30
CA ILE A 45 6.92 0.86 -11.52
C ILE A 45 6.19 1.28 -10.25
N PHE A 46 4.97 0.80 -10.09
CA PHE A 46 4.12 1.04 -8.93
C PHE A 46 3.98 -0.25 -8.13
N ILE A 47 4.72 -0.35 -7.02
CA ILE A 47 4.69 -1.52 -6.13
C ILE A 47 3.75 -1.21 -4.98
N MET A 48 2.71 -2.04 -4.82
CA MET A 48 1.73 -1.90 -3.74
C MET A 48 1.58 -3.21 -2.99
N ALA A 49 1.81 -3.15 -1.68
CA ALA A 49 1.49 -4.23 -0.75
C ALA A 49 0.08 -4.02 -0.18
N ASP A 50 -0.61 -5.09 0.18
CA ASP A 50 -1.97 -5.06 0.69
C ASP A 50 -1.93 -5.09 2.23
N ASP A 51 -2.43 -4.04 2.90
CA ASP A 51 -2.42 -3.93 4.37
C ASP A 51 -1.01 -3.74 4.99
N HIS A 52 -0.08 -3.09 4.32
CA HIS A 52 1.26 -2.84 4.87
C HIS A 52 1.27 -1.54 5.70
N ALA A 53 1.24 -1.70 7.02
CA ALA A 53 1.29 -0.59 7.96
C ALA A 53 2.59 0.23 7.83
N GLU A 54 2.49 1.55 7.92
CA GLU A 54 3.65 2.46 7.92
C GLU A 54 4.64 2.11 9.02
N GLN A 55 4.14 1.75 10.21
CA GLN A 55 4.92 1.35 11.38
C GLN A 55 5.83 0.13 11.12
N ALA A 56 5.53 -0.66 10.11
CA ALA A 56 6.30 -1.85 9.73
C ALA A 56 7.35 -1.61 8.63
N ILE A 57 7.54 -0.36 8.20
CA ILE A 57 8.57 0.04 7.21
C ILE A 57 9.68 0.81 7.92
N SER A 58 10.92 0.29 7.87
CA SER A 58 12.02 0.86 8.66
C SER A 58 12.43 2.27 8.24
N ALA A 59 12.14 2.70 7.02
CA ALA A 59 12.34 4.09 6.57
C ALA A 59 11.56 5.13 7.39
N TYR A 60 10.46 4.75 8.05
CA TYR A 60 9.68 5.63 8.92
C TYR A 60 10.15 5.64 10.38
N GLY A 61 11.08 4.76 10.76
CA GLY A 61 11.76 4.84 12.06
C GLY A 61 10.97 4.32 13.26
N HIS A 62 9.83 3.66 13.08
CA HIS A 62 9.02 3.12 14.17
C HIS A 62 9.74 1.97 14.91
N PRO A 63 9.63 1.84 16.27
CA PRO A 63 10.30 0.78 17.03
C PRO A 63 10.05 -0.65 16.54
N ILE A 64 8.84 -0.95 16.06
CA ILE A 64 8.49 -2.26 15.48
C ILE A 64 9.39 -2.59 14.29
N SER A 65 9.54 -1.66 13.35
CA SER A 65 10.32 -1.88 12.13
C SER A 65 11.83 -1.93 12.37
N GLN A 66 12.32 -1.39 13.48
CA GLN A 66 13.73 -1.54 13.86
C GLN A 66 14.09 -2.98 14.26
N LEU A 67 13.12 -3.75 14.75
CA LEU A 67 13.28 -5.17 15.09
C LEU A 67 13.09 -6.11 13.87
N ALA A 68 12.45 -5.61 12.83
CA ALA A 68 12.18 -6.34 11.60
C ALA A 68 12.34 -5.40 10.39
N PRO A 69 13.57 -4.98 10.05
CA PRO A 69 13.82 -3.97 9.04
C PRO A 69 13.46 -4.42 7.61
N THR A 70 13.17 -3.41 6.78
CA THR A 70 12.82 -3.54 5.36
C THR A 70 13.89 -2.87 4.48
N PRO A 71 15.13 -3.40 4.44
CA PRO A 71 16.26 -2.69 3.86
C PRO A 71 16.13 -2.41 2.36
N ASN A 72 15.40 -3.24 1.60
CA ASN A 72 15.22 -3.02 0.18
C ASN A 72 14.16 -1.95 -0.11
N ILE A 73 13.08 -1.92 0.66
CA ILE A 73 12.07 -0.85 0.59
C ILE A 73 12.72 0.48 0.98
N ASP A 74 13.59 0.49 2.00
CA ASP A 74 14.31 1.68 2.45
C ASP A 74 15.23 2.28 1.37
N ARG A 75 15.74 1.46 0.42
CA ARG A 75 16.53 1.97 -0.74
C ARG A 75 15.74 3.00 -1.54
N ILE A 76 14.41 2.83 -1.66
CA ILE A 76 13.55 3.78 -2.39
C ILE A 76 13.51 5.13 -1.68
N ALA A 77 13.37 5.15 -0.35
CA ALA A 77 13.42 6.37 0.45
C ALA A 77 14.80 7.04 0.41
N GLN A 78 15.87 6.25 0.57
CA GLN A 78 17.24 6.73 0.58
C GLN A 78 17.68 7.34 -0.76
N ASN A 79 17.18 6.78 -1.87
CA ASN A 79 17.48 7.25 -3.23
C ASN A 79 16.42 8.18 -3.82
N GLY A 80 15.42 8.58 -3.04
CA GLY A 80 14.29 9.40 -3.47
C GLY A 80 13.63 10.14 -2.33
N ALA A 81 12.30 10.16 -2.30
CA ALA A 81 11.48 10.85 -1.33
C ALA A 81 10.70 9.91 -0.43
N ARG A 82 10.53 10.31 0.85
CA ARG A 82 9.59 9.77 1.82
C ARG A 82 8.49 10.79 2.09
N PHE A 83 7.24 10.35 2.03
CA PHE A 83 6.08 11.16 2.37
C PHE A 83 5.67 10.88 3.81
N ASN A 84 5.76 11.88 4.68
CA ASN A 84 5.45 11.74 6.10
C ASN A 84 3.94 11.86 6.40
N HIS A 85 3.16 12.43 5.46
CA HIS A 85 1.73 12.69 5.60
C HIS A 85 0.96 12.33 4.32
N ASN A 86 0.99 11.06 3.95
CA ASN A 86 0.19 10.53 2.84
C ASN A 86 -0.96 9.68 3.37
N PHE A 87 -2.16 9.88 2.83
CA PHE A 87 -3.41 9.34 3.39
C PHE A 87 -4.28 8.68 2.33
N CYS A 88 -5.09 7.68 2.73
CA CYS A 88 -6.15 7.18 1.88
C CYS A 88 -7.41 8.04 1.98
N THR A 89 -8.25 7.95 0.95
CA THR A 89 -9.55 8.65 0.91
C THR A 89 -10.69 7.79 1.45
N ASN A 90 -10.48 6.47 1.49
CA ASN A 90 -11.43 5.47 1.98
C ASN A 90 -10.59 4.25 2.39
N SER A 91 -10.51 3.95 3.69
CA SER A 91 -9.58 2.96 4.26
C SER A 91 -10.09 1.53 4.11
N ILE A 92 -10.23 1.09 2.84
CA ILE A 92 -10.55 -0.30 2.48
C ILE A 92 -10.05 -0.62 1.08
N CYS A 93 -9.58 -1.84 0.87
CA CYS A 93 -8.78 -2.27 -0.29
C CYS A 93 -9.37 -1.89 -1.65
N GLY A 94 -10.57 -2.39 -2.01
CA GLY A 94 -11.16 -2.19 -3.33
C GLY A 94 -11.39 -0.70 -3.64
N PRO A 95 -12.12 0.05 -2.80
CA PRO A 95 -12.34 1.48 -2.96
C PRO A 95 -11.06 2.30 -3.09
N SER A 96 -10.05 2.06 -2.25
CA SER A 96 -8.75 2.74 -2.37
C SER A 96 -8.07 2.46 -3.70
N ARG A 97 -8.07 1.20 -4.17
CA ARG A 97 -7.52 0.81 -5.48
C ARG A 97 -8.24 1.49 -6.64
N ALA A 98 -9.58 1.63 -6.56
CA ALA A 98 -10.36 2.37 -7.54
C ALA A 98 -10.00 3.87 -7.56
N VAL A 99 -9.75 4.48 -6.40
CA VAL A 99 -9.30 5.87 -6.28
C VAL A 99 -7.92 6.06 -6.92
N ILE A 100 -6.96 5.17 -6.67
CA ILE A 100 -5.62 5.18 -7.28
C ILE A 100 -5.70 5.12 -8.81
N LEU A 101 -6.60 4.29 -9.35
CA LEU A 101 -6.76 4.14 -10.80
C LEU A 101 -7.46 5.32 -11.46
N THR A 102 -8.38 5.99 -10.77
CA THR A 102 -9.25 7.00 -11.37
C THR A 102 -8.87 8.44 -11.04
N GLY A 103 -8.11 8.67 -9.94
CA GLY A 103 -7.88 10.01 -9.40
C GLY A 103 -9.17 10.66 -8.87
N LYS A 104 -10.20 9.87 -8.52
CA LYS A 104 -11.52 10.33 -8.07
C LYS A 104 -11.92 9.67 -6.76
N PHE A 105 -12.59 10.43 -5.88
CA PHE A 105 -13.18 9.87 -4.66
C PHE A 105 -14.21 8.77 -4.98
N SER A 106 -14.44 7.86 -4.01
CA SER A 106 -15.32 6.68 -4.15
C SER A 106 -16.74 7.03 -4.62
N HIS A 107 -17.31 8.15 -4.18
CA HIS A 107 -18.64 8.59 -4.59
C HIS A 107 -18.72 9.05 -6.07
N LEU A 108 -17.59 9.45 -6.68
CA LEU A 108 -17.53 9.83 -8.09
C LEU A 108 -17.06 8.70 -9.01
N ASN A 109 -16.16 7.82 -8.53
CA ASN A 109 -15.77 6.65 -9.32
C ASN A 109 -16.78 5.49 -9.22
N GLY A 110 -17.76 5.60 -8.31
CA GLY A 110 -18.85 4.64 -8.15
C GLY A 110 -18.52 3.37 -7.38
N PHE A 111 -17.30 3.24 -6.81
CA PHE A 111 -16.87 2.06 -6.05
C PHE A 111 -16.64 2.43 -4.59
N ARG A 112 -17.67 2.28 -3.75
CA ARG A 112 -17.68 2.73 -2.35
C ARG A 112 -17.31 1.66 -1.34
N MET A 113 -17.66 0.40 -1.62
CA MET A 113 -17.59 -0.72 -0.68
C MET A 113 -16.96 -1.94 -1.35
N ASN A 114 -16.32 -2.79 -0.56
CA ASN A 114 -15.90 -4.11 -1.04
C ASN A 114 -17.14 -4.93 -1.46
N GLY A 115 -17.00 -5.74 -2.50
CA GLY A 115 -18.12 -6.52 -3.04
C GLY A 115 -18.89 -5.83 -4.16
N GLU A 116 -18.84 -4.51 -4.30
CA GLU A 116 -19.34 -3.82 -5.49
C GLU A 116 -18.53 -4.21 -6.73
N LYS A 117 -19.05 -3.92 -7.92
CA LYS A 117 -18.33 -4.12 -9.17
C LYS A 117 -17.84 -2.78 -9.69
N PHE A 118 -16.52 -2.67 -9.85
CA PHE A 118 -15.91 -1.49 -10.45
C PHE A 118 -16.30 -1.36 -11.93
N ASP A 119 -16.76 -0.19 -12.34
CA ASP A 119 -16.96 0.11 -13.75
C ASP A 119 -15.62 0.33 -14.45
N GLY A 120 -15.05 -0.75 -14.97
CA GLY A 120 -13.79 -0.69 -15.72
C GLY A 120 -13.91 0.07 -17.04
N SER A 121 -15.11 0.40 -17.55
CA SER A 121 -15.27 1.16 -18.80
C SER A 121 -14.90 2.63 -18.63
N GLN A 122 -15.01 3.17 -17.42
CA GLN A 122 -14.64 4.55 -17.12
C GLN A 122 -13.17 4.86 -17.41
N PRO A 123 -12.81 6.14 -17.59
CA PRO A 123 -11.43 6.56 -17.76
C PRO A 123 -10.56 6.23 -16.53
N THR A 124 -9.43 5.58 -16.75
CA THR A 124 -8.47 5.18 -15.72
C THR A 124 -7.04 5.54 -16.12
N LEU A 125 -6.14 5.65 -15.15
CA LEU A 125 -4.72 5.94 -15.37
C LEU A 125 -4.08 5.10 -16.48
N PRO A 126 -4.17 3.74 -16.49
CA PRO A 126 -3.56 2.95 -17.56
C PRO A 126 -4.14 3.27 -18.95
N LYS A 127 -5.44 3.59 -19.06
CA LYS A 127 -6.04 3.99 -20.34
C LYS A 127 -5.49 5.32 -20.86
N TYR A 128 -5.24 6.28 -19.97
CA TYR A 128 -4.62 7.55 -20.34
C TYR A 128 -3.17 7.36 -20.76
N LEU A 129 -2.40 6.59 -20.00
CA LEU A 129 -0.99 6.29 -20.32
C LEU A 129 -0.86 5.57 -21.66
N LYS A 130 -1.73 4.62 -21.97
CA LYS A 130 -1.75 3.97 -23.30
C LYS A 130 -1.95 4.97 -24.46
N LYS A 131 -2.84 5.96 -24.29
CA LYS A 131 -3.05 6.99 -25.32
C LYS A 131 -1.80 7.83 -25.58
N THR A 132 -0.87 7.89 -24.62
CA THR A 132 0.41 8.60 -24.78
C THR A 132 1.57 7.67 -25.17
N GLY A 133 1.27 6.42 -25.53
CA GLY A 133 2.25 5.46 -26.05
C GLY A 133 2.98 4.62 -25.01
N TYR A 134 2.54 4.65 -23.73
CA TYR A 134 3.00 3.68 -22.75
C TYR A 134 2.43 2.30 -23.03
N GLN A 135 3.24 1.28 -22.77
CA GLN A 135 2.74 -0.07 -22.56
C GLN A 135 2.41 -0.25 -21.07
N THR A 136 1.35 -1.00 -20.78
CA THR A 136 0.79 -1.08 -19.44
C THR A 136 0.65 -2.52 -18.99
N ALA A 137 1.08 -2.80 -17.75
CA ALA A 137 1.01 -4.14 -17.18
C ALA A 137 0.59 -4.13 -15.71
N ILE A 138 -0.07 -5.21 -15.27
CA ILE A 138 -0.36 -5.48 -13.86
C ILE A 138 -0.16 -6.96 -13.56
N ALA A 139 0.52 -7.24 -12.44
CA ALA A 139 0.67 -8.57 -11.86
C ALA A 139 0.23 -8.55 -10.39
N GLY A 140 -0.57 -9.54 -9.96
CA GLY A 140 -0.95 -9.75 -8.57
C GLY A 140 -2.37 -9.31 -8.20
N LYS A 141 -2.57 -8.74 -7.00
CA LYS A 141 -3.90 -8.45 -6.48
C LYS A 141 -4.61 -7.34 -7.25
N TRP A 142 -5.79 -7.63 -7.79
CA TRP A 142 -6.68 -6.66 -8.44
C TRP A 142 -7.81 -6.18 -7.53
N HIS A 143 -8.66 -7.07 -7.08
CA HIS A 143 -9.73 -6.87 -6.08
C HIS A 143 -10.77 -5.78 -6.46
N LEU A 144 -11.11 -5.67 -7.75
CA LEU A 144 -12.12 -4.72 -8.26
C LEU A 144 -13.31 -5.43 -8.97
N ASN A 145 -13.46 -6.74 -8.76
CA ASN A 145 -14.59 -7.56 -9.28
C ASN A 145 -14.82 -7.39 -10.79
N GLY A 146 -13.82 -7.72 -11.59
CA GLY A 146 -13.85 -7.70 -13.04
C GLY A 146 -12.45 -7.78 -13.62
N GLU A 147 -12.36 -7.86 -14.95
CA GLU A 147 -11.09 -7.89 -15.64
C GLU A 147 -10.42 -6.51 -15.66
N PRO A 148 -9.10 -6.42 -15.50
CA PRO A 148 -8.36 -5.18 -15.67
C PRO A 148 -8.51 -4.61 -17.07
N GLN A 149 -9.03 -3.39 -17.17
CA GLN A 149 -9.15 -2.70 -18.45
C GLN A 149 -8.08 -1.61 -18.61
N GLY A 150 -7.56 -1.45 -19.81
CA GLY A 150 -6.51 -0.48 -20.09
C GLY A 150 -5.10 -1.02 -19.93
N PHE A 151 -4.94 -2.30 -19.65
CA PHE A 151 -3.64 -2.98 -19.60
C PHE A 151 -3.39 -3.80 -20.85
N ASP A 152 -2.14 -3.81 -21.33
CA ASP A 152 -1.69 -4.67 -22.43
C ASP A 152 -1.35 -6.08 -21.94
N TYR A 153 -0.90 -6.17 -20.71
CA TYR A 153 -0.66 -7.43 -19.99
C TYR A 153 -1.27 -7.38 -18.60
N TRP A 154 -1.93 -8.45 -18.21
CA TRP A 154 -2.38 -8.63 -16.85
C TRP A 154 -2.44 -10.09 -16.45
N ASN A 155 -2.07 -10.38 -15.22
CA ASN A 155 -2.21 -11.68 -14.59
C ASN A 155 -2.49 -11.45 -13.10
N ILE A 156 -3.73 -11.67 -12.70
CA ILE A 156 -4.23 -11.22 -11.40
C ILE A 156 -4.63 -12.38 -10.51
N LEU A 157 -4.45 -12.19 -9.21
CA LEU A 157 -4.96 -13.12 -8.21
C LEU A 157 -6.50 -13.22 -8.29
N LYS A 158 -7.02 -14.42 -8.16
CA LYS A 158 -8.45 -14.65 -7.98
C LYS A 158 -8.89 -14.14 -6.61
N ASP A 159 -9.91 -13.28 -6.57
CA ASP A 159 -10.47 -12.67 -5.36
C ASP A 159 -9.39 -12.00 -4.49
N GLN A 160 -9.30 -12.33 -3.20
CA GLN A 160 -8.24 -11.88 -2.28
C GLN A 160 -6.90 -12.58 -2.50
N GLY A 161 -6.87 -13.68 -3.26
CA GLY A 161 -5.71 -14.55 -3.41
C GLY A 161 -5.41 -15.40 -2.17
N ASN A 162 -4.61 -16.43 -2.37
CA ASN A 162 -4.09 -17.30 -1.31
C ASN A 162 -2.57 -17.13 -1.21
N TYR A 163 -1.99 -17.32 -0.04
CA TYR A 163 -0.54 -17.23 0.16
C TYR A 163 0.23 -18.37 -0.50
N TYR A 164 -0.30 -19.61 -0.38
CA TYR A 164 0.30 -20.81 -0.97
C TYR A 164 -0.51 -21.27 -2.17
N ASN A 165 0.19 -21.63 -3.24
CA ASN A 165 -0.39 -22.19 -4.47
C ASN A 165 -1.61 -21.39 -4.97
N PRO A 166 -1.47 -20.05 -5.17
CA PRO A 166 -2.58 -19.20 -5.54
C PRO A 166 -3.14 -19.51 -6.94
N ASP A 167 -4.43 -19.21 -7.12
CA ASP A 167 -5.06 -19.17 -8.43
C ASP A 167 -4.87 -17.77 -9.03
N PHE A 168 -4.40 -17.75 -10.28
CA PHE A 168 -4.29 -16.55 -11.09
C PHE A 168 -5.29 -16.58 -12.25
N ILE A 169 -5.82 -15.42 -12.58
CA ILE A 169 -6.70 -15.22 -13.73
C ILE A 169 -5.95 -14.42 -14.78
N GLN A 170 -5.94 -14.94 -16.02
CA GLN A 170 -5.46 -14.25 -17.20
C GLN A 170 -6.46 -14.49 -18.33
N SER A 171 -7.10 -13.43 -18.83
CA SER A 171 -8.24 -13.56 -19.76
C SER A 171 -9.33 -14.48 -19.17
N ASN A 172 -9.80 -15.47 -19.88
CA ASN A 172 -10.84 -16.39 -19.40
C ASN A 172 -10.29 -17.61 -18.65
N ASP A 173 -8.97 -17.68 -18.45
CA ASP A 173 -8.32 -18.86 -17.84
C ASP A 173 -7.98 -18.59 -16.37
N THR A 174 -8.21 -19.59 -15.54
CA THR A 174 -7.77 -19.61 -14.15
C THR A 174 -6.74 -20.73 -13.97
N THR A 175 -5.53 -20.35 -13.58
CA THR A 175 -4.42 -21.29 -13.42
C THR A 175 -3.91 -21.27 -11.98
N ARG A 176 -3.79 -22.45 -11.37
CA ARG A 176 -3.10 -22.61 -10.09
C ARG A 176 -1.61 -22.69 -10.31
N ILE A 177 -0.85 -21.84 -9.62
CA ILE A 177 0.61 -21.85 -9.68
C ILE A 177 1.16 -22.31 -8.33
N GLU A 178 1.97 -23.38 -8.34
CA GLU A 178 2.62 -23.86 -7.14
C GLU A 178 3.70 -22.88 -6.67
N GLY A 179 3.70 -22.57 -5.38
CA GLY A 179 4.66 -21.66 -4.76
C GLY A 179 4.01 -20.70 -3.78
N TYR A 180 4.75 -19.64 -3.47
CA TYR A 180 4.30 -18.58 -2.57
C TYR A 180 3.91 -17.32 -3.35
N ALA A 181 2.75 -16.76 -3.06
CA ALA A 181 2.13 -15.70 -3.87
C ALA A 181 3.05 -14.50 -4.14
N THR A 182 3.77 -14.02 -3.12
CA THR A 182 4.65 -12.85 -3.27
C THR A 182 5.83 -13.15 -4.20
N ASP A 183 6.43 -14.35 -4.09
CA ASP A 183 7.50 -14.76 -5.00
C ASP A 183 7.01 -14.85 -6.44
N ILE A 184 5.85 -15.50 -6.64
CA ILE A 184 5.23 -15.66 -7.97
C ILE A 184 4.94 -14.30 -8.62
N ILE A 185 4.37 -13.35 -7.86
CA ILE A 185 4.06 -12.00 -8.37
C ILE A 185 5.34 -11.25 -8.75
N THR A 186 6.38 -11.35 -7.93
CA THR A 186 7.69 -10.75 -8.22
C THR A 186 8.28 -11.34 -9.50
N GLU A 187 8.29 -12.66 -9.63
CA GLU A 187 8.83 -13.37 -10.80
C GLU A 187 8.04 -13.09 -12.08
N MET A 188 6.70 -13.01 -12.00
CA MET A 188 5.85 -12.58 -13.13
C MET A 188 6.18 -11.17 -13.59
N SER A 189 6.45 -10.27 -12.66
CA SER A 189 6.80 -8.88 -12.94
C SER A 189 8.17 -8.78 -13.62
N LEU A 190 9.15 -9.54 -13.13
CA LEU A 190 10.48 -9.63 -13.70
C LEU A 190 10.45 -10.30 -15.09
N ASP A 191 9.70 -11.38 -15.27
CA ASP A 191 9.51 -12.02 -16.57
C ASP A 191 8.87 -11.08 -17.60
N TRP A 192 7.88 -10.27 -17.16
CA TRP A 192 7.31 -9.26 -18.04
C TRP A 192 8.33 -8.19 -18.43
N LEU A 193 9.11 -7.69 -17.49
CA LEU A 193 10.18 -6.71 -17.74
C LEU A 193 11.25 -7.26 -18.68
N GLN A 194 11.62 -8.52 -18.54
CA GLN A 194 12.71 -9.16 -19.28
C GLN A 194 12.28 -9.65 -20.67
N ASN A 195 11.11 -10.28 -20.77
CA ASN A 195 10.76 -11.12 -21.92
C ASN A 195 9.52 -10.65 -22.70
N LYS A 196 8.69 -9.75 -22.14
CA LYS A 196 7.37 -9.47 -22.72
C LYS A 196 7.17 -8.01 -23.14
N ARG A 197 7.86 -7.06 -22.49
CA ARG A 197 7.73 -5.65 -22.83
C ARG A 197 8.42 -5.31 -24.17
N ASP A 198 7.92 -4.29 -24.83
CA ASP A 198 8.59 -3.64 -25.96
C ASP A 198 9.66 -2.67 -25.43
N ASN A 199 10.93 -2.94 -25.75
CA ASN A 199 12.06 -2.16 -25.22
C ASN A 199 12.13 -0.72 -25.76
N GLU A 200 11.40 -0.43 -26.85
CA GLU A 200 11.38 0.90 -27.47
C GLU A 200 10.33 1.83 -26.88
N LYS A 201 9.44 1.32 -26.02
CA LYS A 201 8.36 2.08 -25.41
C LYS A 201 8.58 2.29 -23.91
N PRO A 202 8.13 3.44 -23.35
CA PRO A 202 8.03 3.59 -21.91
C PRO A 202 6.95 2.64 -21.38
N PHE A 203 7.09 2.25 -20.13
CA PHE A 203 6.14 1.33 -19.51
C PHE A 203 5.59 1.83 -18.19
N PHE A 204 4.38 1.36 -17.87
CA PHE A 204 3.74 1.44 -16.57
C PHE A 204 3.44 0.03 -16.07
N LEU A 205 4.14 -0.40 -15.03
CA LEU A 205 3.98 -1.72 -14.40
C LEU A 205 3.45 -1.57 -12.98
N MET A 206 2.30 -2.19 -12.69
CA MET A 206 1.76 -2.34 -11.34
C MET A 206 2.11 -3.72 -10.80
N VAL A 207 2.82 -3.76 -9.67
CA VAL A 207 3.19 -4.97 -8.93
C VAL A 207 2.42 -4.98 -7.62
N HIS A 208 1.36 -5.76 -7.54
CA HIS A 208 0.43 -5.75 -6.43
C HIS A 208 0.50 -7.03 -5.59
N HIS A 209 1.22 -6.95 -4.47
CA HIS A 209 1.32 -8.07 -3.54
C HIS A 209 0.04 -8.27 -2.73
N LYS A 210 -0.31 -9.55 -2.43
CA LYS A 210 -1.32 -9.90 -1.42
C LYS A 210 -0.80 -9.64 0.00
N ALA A 211 0.48 -9.91 0.23
CA ALA A 211 1.09 -9.73 1.55
C ALA A 211 1.22 -8.23 1.89
N PRO A 212 1.04 -7.87 3.17
CA PRO A 212 0.74 -8.71 4.34
C PRO A 212 -0.75 -8.82 4.74
N HIS A 213 -1.70 -8.85 3.80
CA HIS A 213 -3.13 -9.01 4.11
C HIS A 213 -3.43 -10.27 4.97
N ARG A 214 -4.51 -10.23 5.78
CA ARG A 214 -5.04 -11.37 6.54
C ARG A 214 -5.07 -12.63 5.65
N ASN A 215 -4.64 -13.81 6.06
CA ASN A 215 -4.41 -14.26 7.44
C ASN A 215 -2.91 -14.41 7.80
N TRP A 216 -2.03 -13.62 7.22
CA TRP A 216 -0.60 -13.53 7.57
C TRP A 216 0.10 -14.89 7.62
N MET A 217 0.19 -15.58 6.50
CA MET A 217 0.88 -16.87 6.38
C MET A 217 2.28 -16.67 5.81
N PRO A 218 3.34 -16.65 6.62
CA PRO A 218 4.70 -16.48 6.13
C PRO A 218 5.13 -17.60 5.18
N PRO A 219 6.06 -17.37 4.23
CA PRO A 219 6.67 -18.46 3.48
C PRO A 219 7.46 -19.38 4.40
N LEU A 220 7.60 -20.65 4.03
CA LEU A 220 8.29 -21.67 4.86
C LEU A 220 9.70 -21.23 5.30
N ARG A 221 10.42 -20.48 4.45
CA ARG A 221 11.75 -19.94 4.78
C ARG A 221 11.74 -18.89 5.89
N TYR A 222 10.60 -18.23 6.13
CA TYR A 222 10.43 -17.17 7.13
C TYR A 222 9.46 -17.50 8.26
N ILE A 223 8.89 -18.70 8.27
CA ILE A 223 7.90 -19.12 9.27
C ILE A 223 8.42 -19.06 10.71
N ARG A 224 9.76 -19.05 10.89
CA ARG A 224 10.44 -18.94 12.19
C ARG A 224 11.32 -17.71 12.34
N LYS A 225 11.33 -16.82 11.32
CA LYS A 225 12.29 -15.70 11.27
C LYS A 225 12.23 -14.81 12.51
N TYR A 226 11.04 -14.61 13.06
CA TYR A 226 10.82 -13.71 14.18
C TYR A 226 10.40 -14.41 15.48
N ASP A 227 10.57 -15.73 15.61
CA ASP A 227 10.13 -16.49 16.79
C ASP A 227 10.77 -15.99 18.10
N SER A 228 12.00 -15.51 18.06
CA SER A 228 12.73 -14.97 19.21
C SER A 228 12.56 -13.45 19.40
N VAL A 229 11.87 -12.76 18.49
CA VAL A 229 11.65 -11.32 18.59
C VAL A 229 10.46 -11.04 19.49
N ASN A 230 10.65 -10.11 20.43
CA ASN A 230 9.56 -9.57 21.25
C ASN A 230 9.26 -8.15 20.81
N PHE A 231 8.15 -7.98 20.10
CA PHE A 231 7.72 -6.68 19.59
C PHE A 231 7.13 -5.84 20.73
N PRO A 232 7.39 -4.52 20.75
CA PRO A 232 6.78 -3.64 21.75
C PRO A 232 5.26 -3.62 21.59
N VAL A 233 4.55 -3.86 22.68
CA VAL A 233 3.08 -3.74 22.73
C VAL A 233 2.75 -2.26 22.73
N PRO A 234 1.85 -1.75 21.87
CA PRO A 234 1.45 -0.35 21.87
C PRO A 234 0.86 0.09 23.23
N GLU A 235 1.15 1.32 23.65
CA GLU A 235 0.62 1.85 24.92
C GLU A 235 -0.91 1.84 24.95
N THR A 236 -1.55 2.04 23.80
CA THR A 236 -3.01 2.03 23.64
C THR A 236 -3.61 0.64 23.40
N TYR A 237 -2.81 -0.45 23.51
CA TYR A 237 -3.28 -1.82 23.25
C TYR A 237 -4.47 -2.23 24.12
N PHE A 238 -4.56 -1.72 25.32
CA PHE A 238 -5.65 -1.95 26.26
C PHE A 238 -6.53 -0.71 26.46
N SER A 239 -6.66 0.14 25.43
CA SER A 239 -7.53 1.32 25.47
C SER A 239 -8.97 0.92 25.81
N LYS A 240 -9.62 1.74 26.64
CA LYS A 240 -11.03 1.58 27.00
C LYS A 240 -11.97 2.31 26.04
N HIS A 241 -11.41 3.11 25.11
CA HIS A 241 -12.17 3.93 24.18
C HIS A 241 -13.20 4.84 24.84
N GLU A 242 -12.82 5.47 25.95
CA GLU A 242 -13.72 6.36 26.69
C GLU A 242 -14.17 7.53 25.78
N ASN A 243 -15.49 7.73 25.65
CA ASN A 243 -16.10 8.71 24.74
C ASN A 243 -15.81 8.49 23.24
N GLN A 244 -15.63 7.24 22.82
CA GLN A 244 -15.44 6.80 21.44
C GLN A 244 -16.38 5.62 21.14
N VAL A 245 -17.68 5.89 20.97
CA VAL A 245 -18.73 4.85 20.86
C VAL A 245 -18.48 3.93 19.68
N ALA A 246 -18.09 4.48 18.53
CA ALA A 246 -17.78 3.68 17.35
C ALA A 246 -16.61 2.70 17.60
N ALA A 247 -15.58 3.14 18.32
CA ALA A 247 -14.44 2.31 18.70
C ALA A 247 -14.79 1.25 19.77
N GLN A 248 -15.80 1.51 20.62
CA GLN A 248 -16.30 0.51 21.57
C GLN A 248 -17.13 -0.59 20.92
N GLU A 249 -17.86 -0.27 19.84
CA GLU A 249 -18.80 -1.18 19.19
C GLU A 249 -18.23 -2.00 18.03
N GLN A 250 -16.98 -1.76 17.66
CA GLN A 250 -16.30 -2.51 16.61
C GLN A 250 -15.97 -3.95 16.99
N LEU A 251 -15.62 -4.79 16.00
CA LEU A 251 -15.27 -6.21 16.16
C LEU A 251 -13.91 -6.48 15.50
N GLN A 252 -12.85 -5.77 15.96
CA GLN A 252 -11.50 -5.89 15.40
C GLN A 252 -10.38 -5.80 16.42
N THR A 253 -10.62 -6.27 17.66
CA THR A 253 -9.53 -6.40 18.65
C THR A 253 -8.73 -7.67 18.40
N ILE A 254 -7.39 -7.58 18.61
CA ILE A 254 -6.49 -8.74 18.46
C ILE A 254 -6.84 -9.84 19.46
N TYR A 255 -7.18 -9.46 20.68
CA TYR A 255 -7.35 -10.40 21.78
C TYR A 255 -8.75 -11.02 21.87
N GLU A 256 -9.79 -10.38 21.31
CA GLU A 256 -11.17 -10.89 21.35
C GLU A 256 -11.71 -11.35 20.00
N ASP A 257 -11.37 -10.62 18.90
CA ASP A 257 -12.04 -10.78 17.60
C ASP A 257 -11.24 -11.54 16.54
N MET A 258 -9.93 -11.77 16.77
CA MET A 258 -9.17 -12.67 15.89
C MET A 258 -9.65 -14.11 16.02
N TYR A 259 -9.83 -14.79 14.90
CA TYR A 259 -10.11 -16.22 14.89
C TYR A 259 -8.86 -17.01 15.25
N GLU A 260 -8.88 -17.67 16.41
CA GLU A 260 -7.69 -18.31 16.98
C GLU A 260 -7.06 -19.36 16.05
N GLY A 261 -7.85 -20.11 15.30
CA GLY A 261 -7.35 -21.07 14.33
C GLY A 261 -6.90 -20.44 13.01
N HIS A 262 -7.65 -19.45 12.52
CA HIS A 262 -7.38 -18.81 11.22
C HIS A 262 -6.23 -17.79 11.32
N ASP A 263 -6.34 -16.85 12.25
CA ASP A 263 -5.43 -15.72 12.36
C ASP A 263 -4.17 -16.05 13.17
N LEU A 264 -4.33 -16.75 14.28
CA LEU A 264 -3.26 -17.06 15.23
C LEU A 264 -2.69 -18.50 15.07
N LYS A 265 -3.31 -19.33 14.21
CA LYS A 265 -2.92 -20.72 13.92
C LYS A 265 -2.78 -21.57 15.20
N MET A 266 -3.64 -21.31 16.18
CA MET A 266 -3.67 -22.04 17.45
C MET A 266 -4.31 -23.41 17.25
N SER A 267 -3.66 -24.45 17.77
CA SER A 267 -4.22 -25.82 17.75
C SER A 267 -5.25 -26.02 18.86
N VAL A 268 -6.10 -27.05 18.70
CA VAL A 268 -7.14 -27.42 19.69
C VAL A 268 -6.55 -27.98 20.97
N ALA A 269 -5.35 -28.59 20.92
CA ALA A 269 -4.66 -29.17 22.06
C ALA A 269 -3.16 -29.28 21.79
N LYS A 270 -2.37 -29.46 22.83
CA LYS A 270 -0.94 -29.80 22.74
C LYS A 270 -0.74 -31.06 21.91
N GLY A 271 0.24 -31.06 21.00
CA GLY A 271 0.54 -32.15 20.08
C GLY A 271 -0.42 -32.29 18.88
N SER A 272 -1.43 -31.46 18.76
CA SER A 272 -2.42 -31.50 17.68
C SER A 272 -2.03 -30.59 16.50
N ASP A 273 -2.31 -31.06 15.27
CA ASP A 273 -2.26 -30.25 14.04
C ASP A 273 -3.64 -29.66 13.69
N SER A 274 -4.70 -30.08 14.38
CA SER A 274 -6.04 -29.53 14.18
C SER A 274 -6.11 -28.12 14.80
N LEU A 275 -6.50 -27.15 13.98
CA LEU A 275 -6.64 -25.76 14.41
C LEU A 275 -7.93 -25.53 15.19
N ARG A 276 -7.93 -24.58 16.11
CA ARG A 276 -9.13 -24.04 16.75
C ARG A 276 -10.07 -23.48 15.68
N HIS A 277 -11.11 -22.76 16.06
CA HIS A 277 -12.07 -22.20 15.13
C HIS A 277 -11.40 -21.50 13.94
N ASN A 278 -11.72 -21.98 12.73
CA ASN A 278 -11.22 -21.48 11.46
C ASN A 278 -12.36 -21.51 10.43
N PRO A 279 -13.04 -20.38 10.17
CA PRO A 279 -14.17 -20.34 9.23
C PRO A 279 -13.74 -20.46 7.75
N TRP A 280 -12.44 -20.27 7.44
CA TRP A 280 -11.91 -20.32 6.07
C TRP A 280 -10.73 -21.28 5.96
N THR A 281 -11.01 -22.56 5.75
CA THR A 281 -9.98 -23.61 5.67
C THR A 281 -9.18 -23.57 4.37
N THR A 282 -9.72 -22.95 3.33
CA THR A 282 -9.16 -22.99 1.96
C THR A 282 -7.72 -22.53 1.86
N ASP A 283 -7.27 -21.55 2.66
CA ASP A 283 -5.88 -21.08 2.67
C ASP A 283 -4.91 -22.18 3.08
N PHE A 284 -5.31 -23.01 4.05
CA PHE A 284 -4.50 -24.14 4.56
C PHE A 284 -4.60 -25.38 3.66
N ASP A 285 -5.77 -25.63 3.08
CA ASP A 285 -6.04 -26.81 2.24
C ASP A 285 -5.34 -26.74 0.87
N ARG A 286 -4.83 -25.56 0.49
CA ARG A 286 -4.10 -25.36 -0.77
C ARG A 286 -2.65 -25.81 -0.72
N MET A 287 -2.07 -25.99 0.46
CA MET A 287 -0.70 -26.47 0.59
C MET A 287 -0.60 -27.91 0.06
N ASN A 288 0.45 -28.20 -0.70
CA ASN A 288 0.80 -29.58 -1.03
C ASN A 288 1.31 -30.32 0.22
N THR A 289 1.49 -31.64 0.12
CA THR A 289 1.88 -32.47 1.27
C THR A 289 3.15 -31.98 1.96
N SER A 290 4.20 -31.68 1.19
CA SER A 290 5.48 -31.22 1.76
C SER A 290 5.39 -29.86 2.43
N GLN A 291 4.66 -28.93 1.83
CA GLN A 291 4.36 -27.61 2.40
C GLN A 291 3.59 -27.76 3.72
N ARG A 292 2.55 -28.60 3.72
CA ARG A 292 1.70 -28.83 4.89
C ARG A 292 2.47 -29.49 6.05
N GLU A 293 3.29 -30.46 5.76
CA GLU A 293 4.14 -31.11 6.78
C GLU A 293 5.15 -30.16 7.41
N ALA A 294 5.80 -29.33 6.58
CA ALA A 294 6.75 -28.31 7.08
C ALA A 294 6.04 -27.25 7.93
N TRP A 295 4.87 -26.79 7.47
CA TRP A 295 4.00 -25.88 8.19
C TRP A 295 3.56 -26.46 9.55
N ASN A 296 3.01 -27.66 9.55
CA ASN A 296 2.53 -28.30 10.76
C ASN A 296 3.63 -28.48 11.79
N ARG A 297 4.85 -28.91 11.37
CA ARG A 297 6.01 -29.02 12.30
C ARG A 297 6.31 -27.68 12.97
N ALA A 298 6.35 -26.58 12.20
CA ALA A 298 6.67 -25.26 12.74
C ALA A 298 5.61 -24.77 13.74
N TYR A 299 4.33 -24.88 13.39
CA TYR A 299 3.25 -24.40 14.26
C TYR A 299 2.97 -25.32 15.44
N ARG A 300 3.19 -26.64 15.32
CA ARG A 300 3.09 -27.59 16.44
C ARG A 300 4.03 -27.20 17.58
N GLU A 301 5.32 -26.95 17.28
CA GLU A 301 6.28 -26.51 18.28
C GLU A 301 5.87 -25.20 18.96
N LYS A 302 5.39 -24.22 18.18
CA LYS A 302 4.88 -22.94 18.70
C LYS A 302 3.65 -23.11 19.58
N ASN A 303 2.74 -24.02 19.21
CA ASN A 303 1.50 -24.28 19.95
C ASN A 303 1.77 -25.12 21.20
N ASP A 304 2.66 -26.10 21.13
CA ASP A 304 3.05 -26.89 22.30
C ASP A 304 3.69 -26.00 23.37
N ALA A 305 4.56 -25.07 22.96
CA ALA A 305 5.14 -24.08 23.87
C ALA A 305 4.07 -23.15 24.49
N PHE A 306 3.04 -22.76 23.73
CA PHE A 306 1.91 -21.99 24.26
C PHE A 306 1.16 -22.72 25.38
N TYR A 307 0.85 -24.01 25.18
CA TYR A 307 0.13 -24.80 26.18
C TYR A 307 0.90 -24.97 27.48
N ASP A 308 2.23 -24.94 27.43
CA ASP A 308 3.07 -25.02 28.63
C ASP A 308 3.09 -23.73 29.46
N LEU A 309 2.69 -22.58 28.89
CA LEU A 309 2.69 -21.29 29.56
C LEU A 309 1.46 -21.07 30.46
N ASN A 310 0.32 -21.72 30.17
CA ASN A 310 -0.94 -21.62 30.90
C ASN A 310 -1.41 -20.14 31.11
N LEU A 311 -1.38 -19.34 30.03
CA LEU A 311 -1.65 -17.89 30.04
C LEU A 311 -3.14 -17.57 30.16
N SER A 312 -3.46 -16.45 30.82
CA SER A 312 -4.81 -15.88 30.94
C SER A 312 -4.76 -14.35 30.94
N GLY A 313 -5.90 -13.68 30.86
CA GLY A 313 -6.04 -12.24 30.97
C GLY A 313 -5.08 -11.46 30.07
N ARG A 314 -4.38 -10.47 30.63
CA ARG A 314 -3.43 -9.63 29.89
C ARG A 314 -2.28 -10.41 29.28
N GLU A 315 -1.74 -11.40 29.96
CA GLU A 315 -0.63 -12.21 29.44
C GLU A 315 -1.04 -12.96 28.17
N LEU A 316 -2.26 -13.51 28.13
CA LEU A 316 -2.80 -14.14 26.93
C LEU A 316 -3.02 -13.13 25.80
N ALA A 317 -3.54 -11.93 26.10
CA ALA A 317 -3.74 -10.88 25.11
C ALA A 317 -2.41 -10.42 24.49
N GLU A 318 -1.37 -10.21 25.29
CA GLU A 318 -0.03 -9.87 24.82
C GLU A 318 0.63 -11.01 24.03
N TRP A 319 0.42 -12.26 24.43
CA TRP A 319 0.88 -13.42 23.67
C TRP A 319 0.22 -13.49 22.29
N LYS A 320 -1.10 -13.22 22.20
CA LYS A 320 -1.82 -13.15 20.91
C LYS A 320 -1.23 -12.07 20.01
N PHE A 321 -0.91 -10.89 20.58
CA PHE A 321 -0.20 -9.82 19.86
C PHE A 321 1.14 -10.29 19.32
N GLN A 322 1.99 -10.93 20.14
CA GLN A 322 3.30 -11.43 19.71
C GLN A 322 3.16 -12.47 18.59
N ARG A 323 2.18 -13.37 18.69
CA ARG A 323 1.90 -14.38 17.67
C ARG A 323 1.50 -13.73 16.33
N TYR A 324 0.61 -12.77 16.37
CA TYR A 324 0.18 -11.98 15.22
C TYR A 324 1.34 -11.24 14.59
N MET A 325 2.10 -10.47 15.35
CA MET A 325 3.20 -9.65 14.87
C MET A 325 4.29 -10.47 14.19
N ARG A 326 4.67 -11.61 14.74
CA ARG A 326 5.70 -12.50 14.16
C ARG A 326 5.29 -13.03 12.79
N ASP A 327 4.03 -13.41 12.63
CA ASP A 327 3.49 -13.88 11.37
C ASP A 327 3.35 -12.73 10.35
N TYR A 328 2.85 -11.57 10.78
CA TYR A 328 2.72 -10.36 9.96
C TYR A 328 4.08 -9.92 9.40
N MET A 329 5.09 -9.74 10.26
CA MET A 329 6.44 -9.36 9.83
C MET A 329 7.12 -10.43 8.96
N GLY A 330 6.80 -11.70 9.18
CA GLY A 330 7.26 -12.80 8.32
C GLY A 330 6.75 -12.72 6.88
N THR A 331 5.54 -12.16 6.68
CA THR A 331 5.01 -11.92 5.34
C THR A 331 5.59 -10.65 4.68
N ILE A 332 5.97 -9.66 5.47
CA ILE A 332 6.62 -8.43 4.98
C ILE A 332 8.04 -8.73 4.48
N ALA A 333 8.78 -9.59 5.19
CA ALA A 333 10.15 -9.92 4.82
C ALA A 333 10.28 -10.41 3.36
N VAL A 334 9.29 -11.13 2.84
CA VAL A 334 9.31 -11.59 1.45
C VAL A 334 8.86 -10.50 0.46
N VAL A 335 8.04 -9.55 0.90
CA VAL A 335 7.73 -8.36 0.08
C VAL A 335 8.99 -7.53 -0.11
N ASP A 336 9.75 -7.29 0.97
CA ASP A 336 11.02 -6.58 0.92
C ASP A 336 12.04 -7.27 -0.01
N GLU A 337 12.16 -8.60 0.03
CA GLU A 337 12.97 -9.36 -0.94
C GLU A 337 12.52 -9.12 -2.39
N GLY A 338 11.21 -9.14 -2.63
CA GLY A 338 10.64 -8.90 -3.96
C GLY A 338 10.96 -7.50 -4.50
N VAL A 339 10.87 -6.48 -3.63
CA VAL A 339 11.27 -5.11 -3.96
C VAL A 339 12.75 -5.07 -4.32
N GLY A 340 13.62 -5.73 -3.53
CA GLY A 340 15.06 -5.83 -3.82
C GLY A 340 15.35 -6.38 -5.20
N LYS A 341 14.74 -7.51 -5.56
CA LYS A 341 14.91 -8.14 -6.88
C LYS A 341 14.51 -7.21 -8.05
N ILE A 342 13.44 -6.42 -7.87
CA ILE A 342 12.99 -5.46 -8.89
C ILE A 342 13.99 -4.31 -9.03
N LEU A 343 14.47 -3.76 -7.90
CA LEU A 343 15.46 -2.68 -7.92
C LEU A 343 16.78 -3.14 -8.55
N ASP A 344 17.26 -4.32 -8.17
CA ASP A 344 18.49 -4.91 -8.71
C ASP A 344 18.36 -5.13 -10.23
N TYR A 345 17.23 -5.66 -10.69
CA TYR A 345 16.96 -5.80 -12.12
C TYR A 345 17.04 -4.46 -12.88
N LEU A 346 16.51 -3.39 -12.32
CA LEU A 346 16.56 -2.07 -12.93
C LEU A 346 17.99 -1.53 -13.03
N GLU A 347 18.79 -1.74 -11.99
CA GLU A 347 20.21 -1.34 -11.95
C GLU A 347 21.04 -2.15 -12.96
N GLU A 348 20.90 -3.47 -12.98
CA GLU A 348 21.64 -4.40 -13.86
C GLU A 348 21.31 -4.22 -15.36
N ASN A 349 20.15 -3.64 -15.69
CA ASN A 349 19.69 -3.45 -17.06
C ASN A 349 19.67 -1.99 -17.52
N ASP A 350 20.38 -1.09 -16.85
CA ASP A 350 20.48 0.35 -17.19
C ASP A 350 19.11 1.06 -17.27
N LEU A 351 18.11 0.59 -16.51
CA LEU A 351 16.76 1.16 -16.47
C LEU A 351 16.55 2.12 -15.30
N ALA A 352 17.32 1.98 -14.21
CA ALA A 352 17.11 2.69 -12.95
C ALA A 352 17.07 4.21 -13.13
N GLU A 353 17.99 4.80 -13.89
CA GLU A 353 18.07 6.25 -14.12
C GLU A 353 16.81 6.85 -14.75
N ASN A 354 16.08 6.08 -15.58
CA ASN A 354 14.88 6.56 -16.27
C ASN A 354 13.60 5.86 -15.82
N THR A 355 13.57 5.36 -14.58
CA THR A 355 12.40 4.69 -14.00
C THR A 355 11.99 5.37 -12.70
N ILE A 356 10.72 5.75 -12.62
CA ILE A 356 10.06 6.11 -11.37
C ILE A 356 9.70 4.80 -10.69
N VAL A 357 10.14 4.61 -9.46
CA VAL A 357 9.71 3.50 -8.60
C VAL A 357 8.95 4.05 -7.40
N VAL A 358 7.73 3.58 -7.21
CA VAL A 358 6.89 3.90 -6.05
C VAL A 358 6.67 2.64 -5.24
N TYR A 359 6.80 2.75 -3.92
CA TYR A 359 6.33 1.77 -2.96
C TYR A 359 5.25 2.37 -2.08
N THR A 360 4.11 1.68 -1.95
CA THR A 360 2.97 2.10 -1.13
C THR A 360 2.12 0.91 -0.70
N THR A 361 1.05 1.19 0.01
CA THR A 361 -0.04 0.25 0.35
C THR A 361 -1.37 0.79 -0.19
N ASP A 362 -2.45 0.04 -0.06
CA ASP A 362 -3.80 0.53 -0.42
C ASP A 362 -4.45 1.38 0.67
N GLN A 363 -4.11 1.18 1.96
CA GLN A 363 -4.50 2.02 3.10
C GLN A 363 -3.59 1.73 4.30
N GLY A 364 -3.76 2.47 5.40
CA GLY A 364 -3.10 2.19 6.68
C GLY A 364 -3.60 0.89 7.33
N PHE A 365 -2.97 0.50 8.43
CA PHE A 365 -3.29 -0.75 9.12
C PHE A 365 -2.86 -0.69 10.60
N TYR A 366 -3.68 -1.25 11.51
CA TYR A 366 -3.36 -1.32 12.93
C TYR A 366 -2.45 -2.50 13.26
N LEU A 367 -1.43 -2.21 14.06
CA LEU A 367 -0.52 -3.21 14.63
C LEU A 367 -0.65 -3.29 16.16
N GLY A 368 -1.89 -3.26 16.66
CA GLY A 368 -2.22 -3.34 18.07
C GLY A 368 -2.56 -2.00 18.73
N GLU A 369 -2.35 -0.86 18.05
CA GLU A 369 -2.82 0.42 18.55
C GLU A 369 -4.33 0.34 18.78
N LYS A 370 -4.83 0.92 19.89
CA LYS A 370 -6.23 0.80 20.34
C LYS A 370 -6.72 -0.64 20.57
N GLY A 371 -5.79 -1.62 20.64
CA GLY A 371 -6.12 -3.05 20.68
C GLY A 371 -6.48 -3.65 19.31
N PHE A 372 -6.46 -2.86 18.26
CA PHE A 372 -7.01 -3.22 16.94
C PHE A 372 -6.01 -3.95 16.04
N PHE A 373 -6.57 -4.70 15.11
CA PHE A 373 -5.97 -5.11 13.84
C PHE A 373 -6.91 -4.68 12.71
N ASP A 374 -6.52 -4.90 11.44
CA ASP A 374 -7.29 -4.44 10.28
C ASP A 374 -7.20 -2.89 10.10
N LYS A 375 -8.20 -2.23 9.52
CA LYS A 375 -8.20 -0.84 9.06
C LYS A 375 -9.59 -0.22 9.25
N ARG A 376 -10.06 0.66 8.36
CA ARG A 376 -11.42 1.18 8.18
C ARG A 376 -11.70 2.50 8.90
N PHE A 377 -11.23 2.70 10.12
CA PHE A 377 -11.41 3.97 10.83
C PHE A 377 -10.61 5.12 10.19
N MET A 378 -11.03 6.35 10.48
CA MET A 378 -10.28 7.55 10.12
C MET A 378 -9.15 7.87 11.11
N TYR A 379 -8.89 7.02 12.12
CA TYR A 379 -7.72 7.20 13.01
C TYR A 379 -6.42 7.05 12.24
N GLU A 380 -5.35 7.74 12.70
CA GLU A 380 -4.09 7.88 11.94
C GLU A 380 -3.55 6.54 11.42
N GLN A 381 -3.52 5.48 12.23
CA GLN A 381 -2.93 4.20 11.86
C GLN A 381 -3.65 3.52 10.68
N SER A 382 -4.95 3.75 10.54
CA SER A 382 -5.75 3.24 9.42
C SER A 382 -5.81 4.21 8.24
N LEU A 383 -5.71 5.51 8.50
CA LEU A 383 -5.79 6.58 7.51
C LEU A 383 -4.46 6.79 6.77
N ALA A 384 -3.33 6.80 7.52
CA ALA A 384 -2.01 7.03 6.98
C ALA A 384 -1.54 5.82 6.17
N MET A 385 -1.06 6.07 4.97
CA MET A 385 -0.50 5.03 4.11
C MET A 385 0.92 5.41 3.69
N PRO A 386 1.90 4.50 3.84
CA PRO A 386 3.27 4.78 3.45
C PRO A 386 3.35 5.12 1.96
N MET A 387 4.20 6.07 1.61
CA MET A 387 4.55 6.37 0.24
C MET A 387 6.03 6.73 0.14
N LEU A 388 6.76 5.93 -0.61
CA LEU A 388 8.15 6.15 -0.97
C LEU A 388 8.25 6.25 -2.48
N MET A 389 9.03 7.19 -2.99
CA MET A 389 9.15 7.40 -4.44
C MET A 389 10.57 7.80 -4.82
N GLN A 390 11.19 7.06 -5.73
CA GLN A 390 12.47 7.45 -6.31
C GLN A 390 12.36 7.73 -7.81
N TYR A 391 13.09 8.71 -8.27
CA TYR A 391 13.34 8.99 -9.68
C TYR A 391 14.64 9.78 -9.80
N PRO A 392 15.78 9.15 -10.12
CA PRO A 392 17.11 9.80 -10.05
C PRO A 392 17.22 11.09 -10.86
N LYS A 393 16.49 11.23 -11.96
CA LYS A 393 16.53 12.43 -12.81
C LYS A 393 15.81 13.65 -12.23
N ALA A 394 14.90 13.48 -11.26
CA ALA A 394 14.03 14.58 -10.84
C ALA A 394 13.73 14.64 -9.34
N ILE A 395 14.08 13.61 -8.57
CA ILE A 395 13.83 13.55 -7.11
C ILE A 395 15.18 13.49 -6.40
N GLU A 396 15.40 14.42 -5.49
CA GLU A 396 16.61 14.45 -4.66
C GLU A 396 16.60 13.28 -3.67
N LYS A 397 17.77 12.68 -3.44
CA LYS A 397 17.94 11.59 -2.49
C LYS A 397 17.68 12.04 -1.06
N GLY A 398 16.91 11.24 -0.33
CA GLY A 398 16.58 11.51 1.07
C GLY A 398 15.65 12.72 1.26
N LEU A 399 14.86 13.07 0.23
CA LEU A 399 13.87 14.14 0.33
C LEU A 399 12.73 13.74 1.27
N GLU A 400 12.38 14.62 2.21
CA GLU A 400 11.21 14.46 3.07
C GLU A 400 10.08 15.39 2.65
N ILE A 401 8.87 14.83 2.52
CA ILE A 401 7.66 15.56 2.13
C ILE A 401 6.67 15.53 3.29
N ASP A 402 6.47 16.71 3.91
CA ASP A 402 5.53 16.91 5.03
C ASP A 402 4.17 17.46 4.59
N ALA A 403 3.96 17.64 3.29
CA ALA A 403 2.70 18.10 2.75
C ALA A 403 1.60 17.03 2.97
N LEU A 404 0.37 17.48 3.20
CA LEU A 404 -0.80 16.58 3.21
C LEU A 404 -1.08 16.07 1.80
N THR A 405 -0.82 14.79 1.56
CA THR A 405 -1.06 14.10 0.28
C THR A 405 -2.05 12.96 0.45
N GLN A 406 -2.66 12.51 -0.62
CA GLN A 406 -3.62 11.41 -0.60
C GLN A 406 -3.45 10.48 -1.80
N ASN A 407 -3.91 9.24 -1.71
CA ASN A 407 -3.90 8.26 -2.81
C ASN A 407 -4.59 8.76 -4.10
N ILE A 408 -5.47 9.74 -4.01
CA ILE A 408 -6.12 10.41 -5.13
C ILE A 408 -5.14 11.23 -5.99
N ASP A 409 -3.97 11.58 -5.44
CA ASP A 409 -2.93 12.37 -6.10
C ASP A 409 -2.02 11.51 -7.00
N PHE A 410 -2.10 10.18 -6.91
CA PHE A 410 -1.19 9.28 -7.65
C PHE A 410 -1.43 9.32 -9.15
N ALA A 411 -2.69 9.18 -9.60
CA ALA A 411 -3.00 9.22 -11.02
C ALA A 411 -2.57 10.52 -11.71
N PRO A 412 -2.93 11.73 -11.21
CA PRO A 412 -2.46 12.97 -11.81
C PRO A 412 -0.94 13.14 -11.75
N THR A 413 -0.26 12.60 -10.74
CA THR A 413 1.21 12.61 -10.65
C THR A 413 1.87 11.81 -11.77
N PHE A 414 1.41 10.59 -11.99
CA PHE A 414 1.96 9.75 -13.06
C PHE A 414 1.67 10.30 -14.45
N LEU A 415 0.49 10.90 -14.65
CA LEU A 415 0.16 11.59 -15.90
C LEU A 415 1.08 12.80 -16.14
N ASP A 416 1.36 13.60 -15.12
CA ASP A 416 2.28 14.74 -15.21
C ASP A 416 3.71 14.30 -15.56
N PHE A 417 4.24 13.23 -14.94
CA PHE A 417 5.55 12.68 -15.31
C PHE A 417 5.57 12.06 -16.70
N ALA A 418 4.45 11.51 -17.15
CA ALA A 418 4.29 10.98 -18.50
C ALA A 418 4.06 12.06 -19.56
N GLU A 419 4.02 13.34 -19.18
CA GLU A 419 3.69 14.47 -20.05
C GLU A 419 2.32 14.29 -20.75
N ALA A 420 1.40 13.61 -20.04
CA ALA A 420 0.03 13.38 -20.48
C ALA A 420 -0.91 14.46 -19.88
N PRO A 421 -1.97 14.85 -20.59
CA PRO A 421 -2.97 15.74 -20.03
C PRO A 421 -3.62 15.14 -18.77
N ILE A 422 -3.68 15.92 -17.70
CA ILE A 422 -4.45 15.56 -16.49
C ILE A 422 -5.92 15.94 -16.74
N PRO A 423 -6.85 14.97 -16.68
CA PRO A 423 -8.27 15.25 -16.87
C PRO A 423 -8.83 16.19 -15.80
N GLU A 424 -9.72 17.12 -16.20
CA GLU A 424 -10.33 18.09 -15.29
C GLU A 424 -11.21 17.43 -14.21
N ASP A 425 -11.75 16.24 -14.48
CA ASP A 425 -12.58 15.49 -13.55
C ASP A 425 -11.79 14.63 -12.54
N MET A 426 -10.46 14.62 -12.61
CA MET A 426 -9.61 14.12 -11.54
C MET A 426 -9.56 15.12 -10.40
N GLN A 427 -9.79 14.64 -9.18
CA GLN A 427 -9.87 15.51 -7.99
C GLN A 427 -8.55 15.62 -7.23
N GLY A 428 -7.59 14.78 -7.54
CA GLY A 428 -6.22 14.83 -7.02
C GLY A 428 -5.37 15.92 -7.66
N LYS A 429 -4.18 16.13 -7.10
CA LYS A 429 -3.18 17.08 -7.59
C LYS A 429 -1.88 16.34 -7.89
N SER A 430 -1.14 16.77 -8.92
CA SER A 430 0.21 16.24 -9.15
C SER A 430 1.15 16.56 -7.98
N LEU A 431 1.89 15.55 -7.52
CA LEU A 431 2.92 15.67 -6.49
C LEU A 431 4.27 16.16 -7.07
N ARG A 432 4.39 16.23 -8.40
CA ARG A 432 5.64 16.63 -9.08
C ARG A 432 6.16 18.01 -8.62
N PRO A 433 5.31 19.04 -8.36
CA PRO A 433 5.79 20.31 -7.83
C PRO A 433 6.44 20.23 -6.43
N LEU A 434 5.98 19.29 -5.57
CA LEU A 434 6.62 19.02 -4.27
C LEU A 434 7.97 18.30 -4.48
N LEU A 435 7.99 17.27 -5.30
CA LEU A 435 9.15 16.42 -5.56
C LEU A 435 10.31 17.19 -6.22
N ASN A 436 10.04 18.21 -7.01
CA ASN A 436 11.06 19.09 -7.60
C ASN A 436 11.25 20.42 -6.85
N LYS A 437 10.72 20.53 -5.63
CA LYS A 437 10.83 21.69 -4.73
C LYS A 437 10.33 23.03 -5.31
N LYS A 438 9.38 22.99 -6.25
CA LYS A 438 8.74 24.20 -6.80
C LYS A 438 7.65 24.76 -5.89
N ILE A 439 7.11 23.93 -5.00
CA ILE A 439 6.11 24.31 -4.00
C ILE A 439 6.60 23.83 -2.64
N GLU A 440 6.48 24.67 -1.62
CA GLU A 440 6.73 24.28 -0.23
C GLU A 440 5.61 23.39 0.31
N ASN A 441 5.92 22.52 1.26
CA ASN A 441 4.99 21.56 1.87
C ASN A 441 3.69 22.23 2.34
N GLY A 442 3.76 23.35 3.07
CA GLY A 442 2.61 24.07 3.60
C GLY A 442 1.69 24.72 2.55
N ASN A 443 2.14 24.86 1.30
CA ASN A 443 1.38 25.48 0.22
C ASN A 443 0.65 24.47 -0.69
N PHE A 444 0.78 23.16 -0.43
CA PHE A 444 0.18 22.13 -1.27
C PHE A 444 -1.30 21.89 -0.94
N ARG A 445 -1.59 21.62 0.34
CA ARG A 445 -2.95 21.32 0.82
C ARG A 445 -3.04 21.58 2.32
N ASN A 446 -4.10 22.27 2.78
CA ASN A 446 -4.30 22.59 4.20
C ASN A 446 -5.10 21.51 4.94
N ALA A 447 -5.94 20.76 4.22
CA ALA A 447 -6.80 19.74 4.78
C ALA A 447 -7.11 18.65 3.76
N ILE A 448 -7.42 17.46 4.24
CA ILE A 448 -7.90 16.34 3.45
C ILE A 448 -9.32 15.96 3.86
N TYR A 449 -10.06 15.41 2.89
CA TYR A 449 -11.38 14.79 3.09
C TYR A 449 -11.25 13.27 3.09
N TYR A 450 -12.01 12.61 3.96
CA TYR A 450 -12.09 11.16 4.07
C TYR A 450 -13.56 10.74 4.13
N HIS A 451 -13.91 9.56 3.56
CA HIS A 451 -15.23 8.97 3.68
C HIS A 451 -15.20 7.46 3.54
N TYR A 452 -15.64 6.75 4.59
CA TYR A 452 -15.78 5.31 4.66
C TYR A 452 -17.25 4.90 4.62
N TYR A 453 -17.60 3.94 3.75
CA TYR A 453 -18.98 3.57 3.42
C TYR A 453 -19.34 2.12 3.81
N ASP A 454 -18.36 1.24 4.01
CA ASP A 454 -18.52 -0.23 4.03
C ASP A 454 -19.11 -0.72 5.36
N PHE A 455 -20.38 -0.35 5.61
CA PHE A 455 -21.17 -0.77 6.76
C PHE A 455 -22.61 -1.12 6.30
N PRO A 456 -23.22 -2.21 6.84
CA PRO A 456 -22.65 -3.20 7.78
C PRO A 456 -21.77 -4.23 7.04
N ALA A 457 -20.53 -4.37 7.48
CA ALA A 457 -19.53 -5.25 6.88
C ALA A 457 -18.62 -5.87 7.95
N PHE A 458 -17.57 -6.56 7.52
CA PHE A 458 -16.58 -7.15 8.42
C PHE A 458 -16.15 -6.14 9.48
N HIS A 459 -16.01 -6.61 10.73
CA HIS A 459 -15.63 -5.82 11.90
C HIS A 459 -16.66 -4.78 12.36
N MET A 460 -17.78 -4.61 11.67
CA MET A 460 -18.88 -3.70 12.04
C MET A 460 -18.43 -2.26 12.33
N VAL A 461 -17.36 -1.81 11.65
CA VAL A 461 -16.90 -0.42 11.76
C VAL A 461 -17.92 0.51 11.12
N LYS A 462 -18.35 1.52 11.87
CA LYS A 462 -19.41 2.45 11.49
C LYS A 462 -19.04 3.32 10.28
N ARG A 463 -20.02 3.70 9.45
CA ARG A 463 -19.83 4.72 8.41
C ARG A 463 -19.34 6.01 9.01
N GLN A 464 -18.39 6.63 8.35
CA GLN A 464 -17.78 7.84 8.87
C GLN A 464 -17.19 8.69 7.75
N TYR A 465 -17.20 9.99 7.96
CA TYR A 465 -16.47 10.94 7.13
C TYR A 465 -15.84 12.01 8.01
N GLY A 466 -14.91 12.77 7.45
CA GLY A 466 -14.27 13.82 8.23
C GLY A 466 -13.27 14.64 7.47
N ILE A 467 -12.63 15.52 8.23
CA ILE A 467 -11.56 16.40 7.80
C ILE A 467 -10.32 16.16 8.69
N ARG A 468 -9.15 16.13 8.08
CA ARG A 468 -7.86 16.13 8.77
C ARG A 468 -7.03 17.30 8.24
N THR A 469 -6.64 18.22 9.13
CA THR A 469 -5.68 19.30 8.90
C THR A 469 -4.30 18.86 9.39
N HIS A 470 -3.27 19.72 9.34
CA HIS A 470 -1.96 19.37 9.91
C HIS A 470 -1.99 19.09 11.42
N ARG A 471 -2.96 19.66 12.15
CA ARG A 471 -3.04 19.53 13.61
C ARG A 471 -4.32 18.88 14.11
N TYR A 472 -5.45 19.19 13.49
CA TYR A 472 -6.74 18.75 14.01
C TYR A 472 -7.41 17.76 13.07
N LYS A 473 -8.16 16.85 13.67
CA LYS A 473 -9.03 15.91 12.97
C LYS A 473 -10.44 16.00 13.54
N LEU A 474 -11.44 16.10 12.67
CA LEU A 474 -12.86 16.04 13.00
C LEU A 474 -13.49 14.88 12.24
N ILE A 475 -14.11 13.94 12.96
CA ILE A 475 -14.76 12.75 12.42
C ILE A 475 -16.25 12.78 12.76
N HIS A 476 -17.11 12.44 11.81
CA HIS A 476 -18.52 12.17 12.03
C HIS A 476 -18.82 10.71 11.74
N PHE A 477 -19.23 9.98 12.75
CA PHE A 477 -19.83 8.66 12.62
C PHE A 477 -21.33 8.84 12.42
N TYR A 478 -21.87 8.27 11.35
CA TYR A 478 -23.26 8.43 10.96
C TYR A 478 -23.88 7.08 10.60
N ASP A 479 -25.16 7.04 10.31
CA ASP A 479 -26.00 5.90 9.98
C ASP A 479 -26.69 5.29 11.21
N ASP A 480 -26.14 4.26 11.89
CA ASP A 480 -26.75 3.64 13.07
C ASP A 480 -26.36 4.31 14.40
N ILE A 481 -25.33 5.16 14.36
CA ILE A 481 -24.98 6.10 15.45
C ILE A 481 -24.86 7.52 14.86
N ASP A 482 -24.92 8.53 15.72
CA ASP A 482 -24.70 9.94 15.35
C ASP A 482 -23.74 10.55 16.37
N GLU A 483 -22.44 10.46 16.08
CA GLU A 483 -21.38 10.88 16.98
C GLU A 483 -20.28 11.65 16.28
N TRP A 484 -19.80 12.70 16.94
CA TRP A 484 -18.66 13.47 16.48
C TRP A 484 -17.45 13.25 17.38
N GLU A 485 -16.29 13.15 16.77
CA GLU A 485 -15.02 13.09 17.48
C GLU A 485 -14.08 14.19 16.96
N LEU A 486 -13.38 14.85 17.86
CA LEU A 486 -12.40 15.91 17.59
C LEU A 486 -11.08 15.60 18.30
N TYR A 487 -9.96 15.67 17.57
CA TYR A 487 -8.63 15.39 18.09
C TYR A 487 -7.64 16.52 17.79
N ASP A 488 -6.75 16.82 18.74
CA ASP A 488 -5.55 17.67 18.59
C ASP A 488 -4.34 16.73 18.43
N LEU A 489 -3.98 16.40 17.20
CA LEU A 489 -2.95 15.41 16.85
C LEU A 489 -1.54 15.79 17.33
N GLU A 490 -1.30 17.07 17.63
CA GLU A 490 -0.04 17.51 18.23
C GLU A 490 0.07 17.11 19.70
N LYS A 491 -1.05 17.03 20.42
CA LYS A 491 -1.09 16.71 21.85
C LYS A 491 -1.54 15.30 22.15
N ASP A 492 -2.28 14.72 21.25
CA ASP A 492 -2.90 13.39 21.36
C ASP A 492 -2.76 12.66 20.01
N PRO A 493 -1.53 12.30 19.61
CA PRO A 493 -1.28 11.61 18.34
C PRO A 493 -1.93 10.23 18.28
N GLU A 494 -2.25 9.62 19.44
CA GLU A 494 -2.91 8.32 19.54
C GLU A 494 -4.45 8.44 19.53
N GLU A 495 -4.99 9.67 19.49
CA GLU A 495 -6.43 9.92 19.39
C GLU A 495 -7.27 9.22 20.47
N GLU A 496 -6.78 9.27 21.72
CA GLU A 496 -7.44 8.66 22.88
C GLU A 496 -8.48 9.58 23.54
N ASN A 497 -8.39 10.91 23.30
CA ASN A 497 -9.18 11.90 24.01
C ASN A 497 -10.09 12.68 23.09
N ASN A 498 -11.35 12.27 22.94
CA ASN A 498 -12.34 13.03 22.19
C ASN A 498 -12.58 14.41 22.84
N LEU A 499 -12.31 15.46 22.06
CA LEU A 499 -12.43 16.87 22.47
C LEU A 499 -13.73 17.53 22.00
N TYR A 500 -14.56 16.81 21.22
CA TYR A 500 -15.79 17.35 20.68
C TYR A 500 -16.76 17.78 21.79
N GLY A 501 -17.40 18.94 21.64
CA GLY A 501 -18.33 19.50 22.63
C GLY A 501 -17.68 20.11 23.88
N LYS A 502 -16.33 20.10 24.00
CA LYS A 502 -15.65 20.79 25.09
C LYS A 502 -15.54 22.29 24.81
N GLU A 503 -16.00 23.13 25.74
CA GLU A 503 -16.11 24.60 25.60
C GLU A 503 -14.82 25.24 25.05
N LYS A 504 -13.67 24.80 25.53
CA LYS A 504 -12.35 25.30 25.10
C LYS A 504 -12.07 25.15 23.59
N TYR A 505 -12.73 24.21 22.94
CA TYR A 505 -12.52 23.87 21.53
C TYR A 505 -13.65 24.31 20.60
N THR A 506 -14.61 25.11 21.08
CA THR A 506 -15.81 25.53 20.34
C THR A 506 -15.46 26.26 19.03
N GLU A 507 -14.52 27.20 19.05
CA GLU A 507 -14.07 27.96 17.87
C GLU A 507 -13.41 27.01 16.85
N ILE A 508 -12.47 26.16 17.29
CA ILE A 508 -11.80 25.17 16.44
C ILE A 508 -12.81 24.21 15.82
N GLN A 509 -13.79 23.79 16.60
CA GLN A 509 -14.86 22.91 16.12
C GLN A 509 -15.69 23.58 15.02
N GLN A 510 -16.06 24.87 15.18
CA GLN A 510 -16.76 25.65 14.15
C GLN A 510 -15.95 25.77 12.87
N ASP A 511 -14.69 26.17 12.97
CA ASP A 511 -13.78 26.31 11.81
C ASP A 511 -13.64 25.00 11.04
N LEU A 512 -13.52 23.88 11.74
CA LEU A 512 -13.40 22.56 11.11
C LEU A 512 -14.69 22.11 10.42
N HIS A 513 -15.86 22.41 11.00
CA HIS A 513 -17.15 22.16 10.34
C HIS A 513 -17.30 22.98 9.06
N GLU A 514 -16.92 24.25 9.08
CA GLU A 514 -16.98 25.11 7.90
C GLU A 514 -16.02 24.63 6.80
N GLU A 515 -14.79 24.25 7.17
CA GLU A 515 -13.81 23.76 6.21
C GLU A 515 -14.22 22.38 5.66
N LEU A 516 -14.74 21.48 6.50
CA LEU A 516 -15.31 20.20 6.07
C LEU A 516 -16.43 20.40 5.04
N LYS A 517 -17.34 21.36 5.29
CA LYS A 517 -18.41 21.69 4.34
C LYS A 517 -17.85 22.21 3.01
N LYS A 518 -16.83 23.08 3.02
CA LYS A 518 -16.14 23.54 1.80
C LYS A 518 -15.51 22.38 1.03
N LEU A 519 -14.91 21.40 1.72
CA LEU A 519 -14.34 20.22 1.07
C LEU A 519 -15.43 19.34 0.45
N GLN A 520 -16.56 19.12 1.14
CA GLN A 520 -17.70 18.38 0.60
C GLN A 520 -18.25 19.04 -0.67
N ASP A 521 -18.42 20.36 -0.65
CA ASP A 521 -18.89 21.11 -1.82
C ASP A 521 -17.88 21.04 -2.97
N LYS A 522 -16.60 21.24 -2.68
CA LYS A 522 -15.50 21.14 -3.65
C LYS A 522 -15.43 19.77 -4.33
N TYR A 523 -15.63 18.70 -3.57
CA TYR A 523 -15.54 17.32 -4.08
C TYR A 523 -16.90 16.76 -4.51
N HIS A 524 -17.96 17.61 -4.55
CA HIS A 524 -19.30 17.26 -5.02
C HIS A 524 -19.95 16.11 -4.23
N VAL A 525 -19.77 16.11 -2.91
CA VAL A 525 -20.40 15.13 -2.02
C VAL A 525 -21.88 15.46 -1.89
N SER A 526 -22.74 14.58 -2.38
CA SER A 526 -24.20 14.78 -2.38
C SER A 526 -24.87 14.21 -1.12
N ALA A 527 -26.11 14.62 -0.84
CA ALA A 527 -26.90 14.08 0.26
C ALA A 527 -27.12 12.56 0.16
N LYS A 528 -27.04 11.99 -1.05
CA LYS A 528 -27.14 10.55 -1.28
C LYS A 528 -26.04 9.75 -0.56
N GLU A 529 -24.89 10.35 -0.34
CA GLU A 529 -23.76 9.67 0.31
C GLU A 529 -24.00 9.40 1.81
N PHE A 530 -25.06 10.00 2.38
CA PHE A 530 -25.44 9.90 3.80
C PHE A 530 -26.75 9.12 4.02
N GLU A 531 -27.22 8.37 3.02
CA GLU A 531 -28.37 7.48 3.17
C GLU A 531 -28.09 6.41 4.23
N THR A 532 -29.07 6.18 5.11
CA THR A 532 -28.93 5.24 6.22
C THR A 532 -29.22 3.79 5.83
N THR A 533 -28.56 2.87 6.50
CA THR A 533 -28.76 1.44 6.33
C THR A 533 -30.02 0.96 7.07
N PRO A 534 -30.90 0.16 6.44
CA PRO A 534 -32.03 -0.41 7.15
C PRO A 534 -31.60 -1.24 8.36
N LYS A 535 -32.23 -1.01 9.52
CA LYS A 535 -31.91 -1.70 10.79
C LYS A 535 -31.94 -3.22 10.68
N GLU A 536 -32.84 -3.76 9.87
CA GLU A 536 -32.91 -5.20 9.63
C GLU A 536 -31.66 -5.75 8.89
N GLN A 537 -31.11 -4.96 7.98
CA GLN A 537 -29.84 -5.31 7.30
C GLN A 537 -28.68 -5.33 8.30
N VAL A 538 -28.59 -4.36 9.19
CA VAL A 538 -27.57 -4.30 10.26
C VAL A 538 -27.69 -5.53 11.17
N LYS A 539 -28.91 -5.85 11.62
CA LYS A 539 -29.17 -7.04 12.45
C LYS A 539 -28.76 -8.34 11.77
N ASN A 540 -29.10 -8.47 10.48
CA ASN A 540 -28.74 -9.68 9.70
C ASN A 540 -27.22 -9.80 9.51
N ALA A 541 -26.50 -8.69 9.37
CA ALA A 541 -25.04 -8.69 9.31
C ALA A 541 -24.43 -9.20 10.63
N TYR A 542 -24.87 -8.71 11.80
CA TYR A 542 -24.44 -9.24 13.10
C TYR A 542 -24.69 -10.74 13.21
N ARG A 543 -25.87 -11.22 12.82
CA ARG A 543 -26.17 -12.67 12.84
C ARG A 543 -25.25 -13.48 11.94
N ASN A 544 -24.91 -12.95 10.76
CA ASN A 544 -23.98 -13.63 9.84
C ASN A 544 -22.56 -13.67 10.41
N PHE A 545 -22.09 -12.59 11.03
CA PHE A 545 -20.77 -12.57 11.68
C PHE A 545 -20.73 -13.48 12.91
N GLY A 546 -21.81 -13.56 13.69
CA GLY A 546 -21.92 -14.53 14.78
C GLY A 546 -21.73 -15.98 14.29
N ARG A 547 -22.39 -16.35 13.18
CA ARG A 547 -22.18 -17.68 12.57
C ARG A 547 -20.74 -17.89 12.11
N LEU A 548 -20.12 -16.87 11.50
CA LEU A 548 -18.71 -16.94 11.09
C LEU A 548 -17.78 -17.06 12.29
N ALA A 549 -18.09 -16.39 13.39
CA ALA A 549 -17.33 -16.50 14.63
C ALA A 549 -17.53 -17.83 15.38
N GLY A 550 -18.51 -18.64 14.95
CA GLY A 550 -18.88 -19.87 15.68
C GLY A 550 -19.65 -19.59 16.96
N GLU A 551 -20.32 -18.44 17.06
CA GLU A 551 -21.12 -17.98 18.20
C GLU A 551 -22.62 -18.03 17.89
N ASP A 552 -23.46 -17.91 18.93
CA ASP A 552 -24.90 -17.82 18.77
C ASP A 552 -25.30 -16.56 17.99
N PRO A 553 -25.84 -16.67 16.78
CA PRO A 553 -26.16 -15.53 15.94
C PRO A 553 -27.27 -14.61 16.49
N ASP A 554 -28.09 -15.10 17.43
CA ASP A 554 -29.18 -14.31 18.00
C ASP A 554 -28.73 -13.44 19.19
N THR A 555 -27.57 -13.72 19.74
CA THR A 555 -26.98 -13.00 20.88
C THR A 555 -25.66 -12.31 20.56
N TYR A 556 -25.11 -12.54 19.35
CA TYR A 556 -23.86 -11.92 18.91
C TYR A 556 -24.02 -10.40 18.66
N PRO A 557 -23.07 -9.55 19.02
CA PRO A 557 -21.84 -9.91 19.72
C PRO A 557 -22.03 -9.90 21.24
N GLN A 558 -21.95 -11.08 21.84
CA GLN A 558 -21.64 -11.11 23.29
C GLN A 558 -20.14 -10.86 23.39
N LYS A 559 -19.73 -9.64 23.69
CA LYS A 559 -18.31 -9.36 23.97
C LYS A 559 -17.88 -10.27 25.11
N LYS A 560 -17.12 -11.30 24.78
CA LYS A 560 -16.34 -12.06 25.74
C LYS A 560 -15.29 -11.09 26.27
N LYS A 561 -15.61 -10.38 27.32
CA LYS A 561 -14.61 -9.60 28.01
C LYS A 561 -13.58 -10.58 28.55
N ILE A 562 -12.42 -10.67 27.91
CA ILE A 562 -11.24 -11.20 28.58
C ILE A 562 -11.10 -10.35 29.83
N SER A 563 -11.22 -10.96 31.02
CA SER A 563 -10.90 -10.25 32.26
C SER A 563 -9.44 -9.84 32.13
N LEU A 564 -9.21 -8.54 31.99
CA LEU A 564 -7.87 -7.95 31.90
C LEU A 564 -7.33 -7.59 33.29
N ASP A 565 -8.10 -7.94 34.34
CA ASP A 565 -7.74 -7.75 35.76
C ASP A 565 -6.76 -8.81 36.23
#